data_cce10394f73b8001b0332d0e82b11293
#
_entry.id   cce10394f73b8001b0332d0e82b11293
#
_cell.length_a   1.000
_cell.length_b   1.000
_cell.length_c   1.000
_cell.angle_alpha   90.00
_cell.angle_beta   90.00
_cell.angle_gamma   90.00
#
_symmetry.space_group_name_H-M   'P 1'
#
loop_
_entity.id
_entity.type
_entity.pdbx_description
1 polymer ?
#
loop_
_entity_poly.entity_id
_entity_poly.type
_entity_poly.pdbx_seq_one_letter_code
_entity_poly.pdbx_strand_id
1 'polypeptide(L)'
;YAQLNLLDVSVDRDGIYTPSFIVLEPDYLIDISSLAECYKDYGSHPANYFLSRLVPIDNARPLLLGNIANLFLDEWIHAGEEEPDYIDCMKKAFRQYPIELAACAELRDPSKEKEFAKDCRMHFEHIRDVVQHTFLEPGYNLDKKEAVLEPSYICEALGIQGRLDYMQRDMSSFIEMKSGKADEFSMQGKVEPKENNKVQMLLYMAVLEYSMGQDRRRMHPYLLYTRYPLLYPARASWAQVRRVINLRNRIVAAEYGVQFHNHPDFTRNLLAQINPEVVNERKLSGRFWEQYLKPSISRFREKLSALEPLEQAYFYTLYNFITKELYTSKSG
;
A
#
# COMPACT_ATOMS: atom_id res chain seq x y z
N TYR A 1 -11.30 12.55 -25.64
CA TYR A 1 -9.93 13.06 -25.46
C TYR A 1 -9.41 12.51 -24.14
N ALA A 2 -8.12 12.14 -24.08
CA ALA A 2 -7.44 11.72 -22.87
C ALA A 2 -6.53 12.87 -22.41
N GLN A 3 -6.47 13.09 -21.09
CA GLN A 3 -5.55 14.04 -20.48
C GLN A 3 -4.22 13.35 -20.18
N LEU A 4 -3.11 14.04 -20.45
CA LEU A 4 -1.77 13.52 -20.24
C LEU A 4 -0.89 14.54 -19.54
N ASN A 5 -0.19 14.11 -18.49
CA ASN A 5 0.96 14.85 -17.98
C ASN A 5 2.25 14.27 -18.56
N LEU A 6 3.11 15.14 -19.03
CA LEU A 6 4.45 14.81 -19.52
C LEU A 6 5.46 15.36 -18.51
N LEU A 7 6.20 14.49 -17.86
CA LEU A 7 7.12 14.88 -16.80
C LEU A 7 8.59 14.68 -17.20
N ASP A 8 9.45 15.53 -16.68
CA ASP A 8 10.90 15.53 -16.94
C ASP A 8 11.19 15.48 -18.45
N VAL A 9 10.60 16.44 -19.16
CA VAL A 9 10.65 16.52 -20.63
C VAL A 9 11.98 17.10 -21.07
N SER A 10 12.69 16.37 -21.92
CA SER A 10 13.81 16.91 -22.72
C SER A 10 13.31 17.31 -24.11
N VAL A 11 13.88 18.37 -24.65
CA VAL A 11 13.58 18.83 -26.00
C VAL A 11 14.88 18.79 -26.80
N ASP A 12 14.86 18.11 -27.93
CA ASP A 12 16.03 18.07 -28.83
C ASP A 12 16.10 19.27 -29.78
N ARG A 13 17.12 19.29 -30.66
CA ARG A 13 17.32 20.38 -31.59
C ARG A 13 16.23 20.49 -32.67
N ASP A 14 15.51 19.41 -32.91
CA ASP A 14 14.43 19.33 -33.91
C ASP A 14 13.06 19.64 -33.27
N GLY A 15 13.05 20.05 -31.99
CA GLY A 15 11.84 20.39 -31.24
C GLY A 15 11.02 19.20 -30.79
N ILE A 16 11.61 17.98 -30.76
CA ILE A 16 10.93 16.76 -30.29
C ILE A 16 10.98 16.69 -28.77
N TYR A 17 9.81 16.56 -28.16
CA TYR A 17 9.63 16.42 -26.73
C TYR A 17 9.72 14.96 -26.32
N THR A 18 10.67 14.64 -25.45
CA THR A 18 10.84 13.29 -24.90
C THR A 18 10.63 13.29 -23.38
N PRO A 19 9.46 12.88 -22.88
CA PRO A 19 9.21 12.80 -21.45
C PRO A 19 9.86 11.57 -20.82
N SER A 20 10.31 11.72 -19.58
CA SER A 20 10.73 10.57 -18.74
C SER A 20 9.54 9.77 -18.26
N PHE A 21 8.41 10.45 -18.02
CA PHE A 21 7.13 9.85 -17.56
C PHE A 21 5.99 10.42 -18.39
N ILE A 22 5.01 9.56 -18.66
CA ILE A 22 3.69 9.93 -19.17
C ILE A 22 2.68 9.45 -18.11
N VAL A 23 1.82 10.35 -17.66
CA VAL A 23 0.73 10.03 -16.71
C VAL A 23 -0.58 10.22 -17.43
N LEU A 24 -1.33 9.13 -17.59
CA LEU A 24 -2.65 9.10 -18.22
C LEU A 24 -3.71 9.52 -17.21
N GLU A 25 -4.61 10.45 -17.58
CA GLU A 25 -5.69 10.93 -16.72
C GLU A 25 -5.19 11.25 -15.31
N PRO A 26 -4.36 12.29 -15.14
CA PRO A 26 -3.69 12.58 -13.87
C PRO A 26 -4.66 12.90 -12.72
N ASP A 27 -5.85 13.43 -13.03
CA ASP A 27 -6.90 13.72 -12.06
C ASP A 27 -7.54 12.45 -11.50
N TYR A 28 -7.39 11.32 -12.21
CA TYR A 28 -7.82 10.02 -11.70
C TYR A 28 -6.82 9.46 -10.69
N LEU A 29 -6.96 9.88 -9.43
CA LEU A 29 -6.04 9.53 -8.36
C LEU A 29 -6.16 8.06 -7.95
N ILE A 30 -5.02 7.36 -7.89
CA ILE A 30 -4.93 6.01 -7.33
C ILE A 30 -4.13 6.04 -6.03
N ASP A 31 -4.61 5.29 -5.03
CA ASP A 31 -3.94 5.21 -3.74
C ASP A 31 -2.57 4.52 -3.87
N ILE A 32 -1.56 5.11 -3.23
CA ILE A 32 -0.19 4.60 -3.21
C ILE A 32 -0.15 3.17 -2.66
N SER A 33 -0.89 2.90 -1.59
CA SER A 33 -0.99 1.55 -1.00
C SER A 33 -1.59 0.54 -1.98
N SER A 34 -2.63 0.94 -2.74
CA SER A 34 -3.25 0.07 -3.76
C SER A 34 -2.30 -0.27 -4.90
N LEU A 35 -1.46 0.68 -5.33
CA LEU A 35 -0.42 0.44 -6.34
C LEU A 35 0.69 -0.47 -5.79
N ALA A 36 1.14 -0.20 -4.58
CA ALA A 36 2.16 -1.01 -3.92
C ALA A 36 1.70 -2.47 -3.74
N GLU A 37 0.44 -2.68 -3.34
CA GLU A 37 -0.15 -4.01 -3.20
C GLU A 37 -0.26 -4.80 -4.52
N CYS A 38 -0.10 -4.18 -5.67
CA CYS A 38 0.02 -4.90 -6.94
C CYS A 38 1.34 -5.66 -7.07
N TYR A 39 2.37 -5.28 -6.30
CA TYR A 39 3.68 -5.94 -6.29
C TYR A 39 3.64 -7.17 -5.39
N LYS A 40 3.44 -8.32 -6.02
CA LYS A 40 3.39 -9.62 -5.37
C LYS A 40 4.67 -10.41 -5.69
N ASP A 41 4.92 -11.47 -4.93
CA ASP A 41 6.07 -12.35 -5.18
C ASP A 41 6.11 -12.89 -6.62
N TYR A 42 4.94 -13.05 -7.24
CA TYR A 42 4.78 -13.60 -8.58
C TYR A 42 4.76 -12.54 -9.72
N GLY A 43 4.71 -11.25 -9.41
CA GLY A 43 4.71 -10.19 -10.42
C GLY A 43 3.93 -8.95 -10.00
N SER A 44 3.85 -7.98 -10.93
CA SER A 44 3.21 -6.67 -10.73
C SER A 44 2.13 -6.37 -11.78
N HIS A 45 1.33 -7.37 -12.12
CA HIS A 45 0.30 -7.25 -13.14
C HIS A 45 -0.90 -6.39 -12.68
N PRO A 46 -1.53 -5.56 -13.55
CA PRO A 46 -2.73 -4.76 -13.20
C PRO A 46 -3.90 -5.58 -12.66
N ALA A 47 -4.03 -6.85 -13.05
CA ALA A 47 -5.06 -7.74 -12.52
C ALA A 47 -5.00 -7.90 -10.99
N ASN A 48 -3.84 -7.70 -10.37
CA ASN A 48 -3.70 -7.70 -8.91
C ASN A 48 -4.49 -6.56 -8.25
N TYR A 49 -4.56 -5.41 -8.91
CA TYR A 49 -5.38 -4.28 -8.46
C TYR A 49 -6.86 -4.64 -8.43
N PHE A 50 -7.37 -5.22 -9.51
CA PHE A 50 -8.78 -5.63 -9.60
C PHE A 50 -9.10 -6.76 -8.64
N LEU A 51 -8.21 -7.74 -8.50
CA LEU A 51 -8.37 -8.84 -7.56
C LEU A 51 -8.47 -8.32 -6.11
N SER A 52 -7.60 -7.40 -5.71
CA SER A 52 -7.60 -6.87 -4.34
C SER A 52 -8.89 -6.13 -3.98
N ARG A 53 -9.56 -5.52 -4.94
CA ARG A 53 -10.86 -4.82 -4.76
C ARG A 53 -12.06 -5.76 -4.72
N LEU A 54 -11.92 -6.98 -5.21
CA LEU A 54 -12.99 -7.98 -5.27
C LEU A 54 -12.92 -9.02 -4.14
N VAL A 55 -11.81 -9.04 -3.41
CA VAL A 55 -11.66 -9.90 -2.23
C VAL A 55 -12.31 -9.19 -1.03
N PRO A 56 -13.19 -9.86 -0.27
CA PRO A 56 -13.75 -9.31 0.96
C PRO A 56 -12.64 -8.90 1.93
N ILE A 57 -12.80 -7.73 2.53
CA ILE A 57 -11.93 -7.30 3.64
C ILE A 57 -12.52 -7.93 4.90
N ASP A 58 -11.90 -8.99 5.38
CA ASP A 58 -12.21 -9.52 6.70
C ASP A 58 -11.62 -8.58 7.75
N ASN A 59 -12.35 -8.34 8.85
CA ASN A 59 -11.80 -7.69 10.05
C ASN A 59 -10.77 -8.63 10.69
N ALA A 60 -9.66 -8.79 9.99
CA ALA A 60 -8.63 -9.73 10.36
C ALA A 60 -7.74 -9.12 11.45
N ARG A 61 -7.30 -9.97 12.37
CA ARG A 61 -6.33 -9.65 13.41
C ARG A 61 -5.14 -8.80 12.92
N PRO A 62 -4.53 -9.03 11.74
CA PRO A 62 -3.42 -8.22 11.25
C PRO A 62 -3.77 -6.75 11.01
N LEU A 63 -4.97 -6.45 10.50
CA LEU A 63 -5.43 -5.07 10.28
C LEU A 63 -5.62 -4.34 11.61
N LEU A 64 -6.30 -4.99 12.55
CA LEU A 64 -6.52 -4.45 13.88
C LEU A 64 -5.20 -4.20 14.62
N LEU A 65 -4.26 -5.13 14.51
CA LEU A 65 -2.92 -4.97 15.10
C LEU A 65 -2.16 -3.80 14.49
N GLY A 66 -2.31 -3.57 13.17
CA GLY A 66 -1.75 -2.40 12.48
C GLY A 66 -2.31 -1.08 13.02
N ASN A 67 -3.63 -1.00 13.18
CA ASN A 67 -4.29 0.19 13.71
C ASN A 67 -3.85 0.50 15.16
N ILE A 68 -3.74 -0.53 15.99
CA ILE A 68 -3.27 -0.38 17.37
C ILE A 68 -1.78 0.02 17.41
N ALA A 69 -0.95 -0.52 16.52
CA ALA A 69 0.46 -0.13 16.43
C ALA A 69 0.61 1.34 16.00
N ASN A 70 -0.24 1.85 15.09
CA ASN A 70 -0.28 3.27 14.73
C ASN A 70 -0.62 4.14 15.96
N LEU A 71 -1.64 3.76 16.72
CA LEU A 71 -1.98 4.46 17.96
C LEU A 71 -0.79 4.49 18.94
N PHE A 72 -0.05 3.39 19.08
CA PHE A 72 1.15 3.37 19.94
C PHE A 72 2.24 4.32 19.44
N LEU A 73 2.46 4.39 18.10
CA LEU A 73 3.40 5.36 17.54
C LEU A 73 2.98 6.80 17.88
N ASP A 74 1.70 7.12 17.71
CA ASP A 74 1.16 8.45 18.03
C ASP A 74 1.38 8.81 19.50
N GLU A 75 1.11 7.88 20.42
CA GLU A 75 1.31 8.09 21.85
C GLU A 75 2.79 8.34 22.20
N TRP A 76 3.71 7.57 21.61
CA TRP A 76 5.15 7.74 21.85
C TRP A 76 5.72 9.02 21.24
N ILE A 77 5.23 9.44 20.08
CA ILE A 77 5.65 10.69 19.44
C ILE A 77 5.15 11.90 20.24
N HIS A 78 3.88 11.87 20.69
CA HIS A 78 3.31 12.97 21.47
C HIS A 78 3.70 12.94 22.95
N ALA A 79 4.38 11.92 23.42
CA ALA A 79 4.83 11.82 24.79
C ALA A 79 5.73 13.01 25.17
N GLY A 80 5.35 13.71 26.25
CA GLY A 80 6.16 14.74 26.88
C GLY A 80 7.27 14.16 27.77
N GLU A 81 7.31 14.57 29.01
CA GLU A 81 8.24 14.05 30.04
C GLU A 81 7.77 12.70 30.59
N GLU A 82 6.46 12.46 30.63
CA GLU A 82 5.88 11.20 31.08
C GLU A 82 5.82 10.19 29.92
N GLU A 83 6.33 8.99 30.18
CA GLU A 83 6.26 7.90 29.22
C GLU A 83 4.85 7.33 29.12
N PRO A 84 4.38 6.94 27.92
CA PRO A 84 3.10 6.29 27.75
C PRO A 84 3.03 4.96 28.51
N ASP A 85 1.96 4.76 29.27
CA ASP A 85 1.68 3.47 29.92
C ASP A 85 0.96 2.55 28.94
N TYR A 86 1.41 1.30 28.85
CA TYR A 86 0.83 0.30 27.95
C TYR A 86 -0.66 0.06 28.19
N ILE A 87 -1.07 -0.02 29.48
CA ILE A 87 -2.47 -0.30 29.83
C ILE A 87 -3.38 0.85 29.42
N ASP A 88 -2.92 2.08 29.60
CA ASP A 88 -3.69 3.26 29.21
C ASP A 88 -3.77 3.40 27.68
N CYS A 89 -2.70 3.08 26.94
CA CYS A 89 -2.73 3.00 25.49
C CYS A 89 -3.71 1.91 25.01
N MET A 90 -3.72 0.74 25.63
CA MET A 90 -4.69 -0.30 25.31
C MET A 90 -6.14 0.11 25.63
N LYS A 91 -6.40 0.82 26.74
CA LYS A 91 -7.72 1.38 27.03
C LYS A 91 -8.17 2.36 25.93
N LYS A 92 -7.25 3.19 25.42
CA LYS A 92 -7.53 4.07 24.26
C LYS A 92 -7.87 3.25 23.02
N ALA A 93 -7.09 2.22 22.71
CA ALA A 93 -7.34 1.32 21.58
C ALA A 93 -8.72 0.66 21.66
N PHE A 94 -9.13 0.16 22.82
CA PHE A 94 -10.46 -0.42 23.02
C PHE A 94 -11.59 0.59 22.83
N ARG A 95 -11.36 1.87 23.15
CA ARG A 95 -12.35 2.93 22.91
C ARG A 95 -12.41 3.37 21.46
N GLN A 96 -11.27 3.32 20.75
CA GLN A 96 -11.17 3.78 19.36
C GLN A 96 -11.64 2.71 18.37
N TYR A 97 -11.41 1.43 18.64
CA TYR A 97 -11.71 0.30 17.75
C TYR A 97 -12.69 -0.73 18.34
N PRO A 98 -13.81 -0.31 18.98
CA PRO A 98 -14.69 -1.27 19.66
C PRO A 98 -15.40 -2.20 18.70
N ILE A 99 -15.77 -1.72 17.51
CA ILE A 99 -16.48 -2.52 16.50
C ILE A 99 -15.52 -3.52 15.85
N GLU A 100 -14.32 -3.08 15.48
CA GLU A 100 -13.29 -3.92 14.86
C GLU A 100 -12.86 -5.04 15.81
N LEU A 101 -12.68 -4.73 17.09
CA LEU A 101 -12.37 -5.72 18.12
C LEU A 101 -13.50 -6.74 18.27
N ALA A 102 -14.75 -6.29 18.35
CA ALA A 102 -15.91 -7.19 18.49
C ALA A 102 -16.15 -8.03 17.22
N ALA A 103 -15.89 -7.48 16.04
CA ALA A 103 -16.07 -8.14 14.76
C ALA A 103 -14.93 -9.13 14.41
N CYS A 104 -13.76 -9.02 15.06
CA CYS A 104 -12.64 -9.91 14.82
C CYS A 104 -12.93 -11.32 15.33
N ALA A 105 -13.30 -12.24 14.42
CA ALA A 105 -13.70 -13.59 14.77
C ALA A 105 -12.59 -14.38 15.48
N GLU A 106 -11.33 -14.13 15.17
CA GLU A 106 -10.19 -14.80 15.79
C GLU A 106 -10.07 -14.49 17.29
N LEU A 107 -10.48 -13.30 17.73
CA LEU A 107 -10.41 -12.90 19.15
C LEU A 107 -11.48 -13.57 20.03
N ARG A 108 -12.41 -14.31 19.44
CA ARG A 108 -13.37 -15.14 20.20
C ARG A 108 -12.73 -16.40 20.78
N ASP A 109 -11.59 -16.82 20.26
CA ASP A 109 -10.79 -17.91 20.79
C ASP A 109 -9.85 -17.37 21.89
N PRO A 110 -9.97 -17.84 23.16
CA PRO A 110 -9.13 -17.33 24.27
C PRO A 110 -7.62 -17.52 24.03
N SER A 111 -7.20 -18.51 23.24
CA SER A 111 -5.79 -18.70 22.91
C SER A 111 -5.29 -17.62 21.94
N LYS A 112 -6.10 -17.27 20.95
CA LYS A 112 -5.82 -16.22 19.98
C LYS A 112 -5.89 -14.82 20.59
N GLU A 113 -6.79 -14.61 21.53
CA GLU A 113 -6.86 -13.37 22.31
C GLU A 113 -5.57 -13.15 23.11
N LYS A 114 -5.05 -14.18 23.78
CA LYS A 114 -3.77 -14.09 24.49
C LYS A 114 -2.58 -13.82 23.57
N GLU A 115 -2.54 -14.47 22.40
CA GLU A 115 -1.53 -14.19 21.38
C GLU A 115 -1.61 -12.75 20.90
N PHE A 116 -2.82 -12.24 20.66
CA PHE A 116 -3.04 -10.85 20.25
C PHE A 116 -2.55 -9.85 21.31
N ALA A 117 -2.89 -10.07 22.58
CA ALA A 117 -2.42 -9.22 23.67
C ALA A 117 -0.88 -9.22 23.77
N LYS A 118 -0.24 -10.39 23.55
CA LYS A 118 1.21 -10.52 23.50
C LYS A 118 1.81 -9.75 22.32
N ASP A 119 1.20 -9.85 21.14
CA ASP A 119 1.63 -9.12 19.95
C ASP A 119 1.48 -7.60 20.17
N CYS A 120 0.37 -7.13 20.75
CA CYS A 120 0.19 -5.71 21.07
C CYS A 120 1.30 -5.20 21.99
N ARG A 121 1.63 -5.94 23.06
CA ARG A 121 2.71 -5.56 23.96
C ARG A 121 4.07 -5.51 23.27
N MET A 122 4.37 -6.49 22.43
CA MET A 122 5.60 -6.52 21.64
C MET A 122 5.70 -5.30 20.73
N HIS A 123 4.62 -4.93 20.02
CA HIS A 123 4.62 -3.73 19.15
C HIS A 123 4.82 -2.46 19.97
N PHE A 124 4.17 -2.35 21.14
CA PHE A 124 4.34 -1.21 22.03
C PHE A 124 5.81 -1.04 22.47
N GLU A 125 6.45 -2.12 22.90
CA GLU A 125 7.84 -2.13 23.37
C GLU A 125 8.82 -1.82 22.23
N HIS A 126 8.62 -2.40 21.03
CA HIS A 126 9.48 -2.14 19.89
C HIS A 126 9.35 -0.71 19.36
N ILE A 127 8.14 -0.14 19.34
CA ILE A 127 7.93 1.27 18.97
C ILE A 127 8.61 2.18 19.98
N ARG A 128 8.48 1.90 21.29
CA ARG A 128 9.21 2.60 22.35
C ARG A 128 10.70 2.62 22.06
N ASP A 129 11.29 1.44 21.85
CA ASP A 129 12.73 1.29 21.64
C ASP A 129 13.22 2.08 20.43
N VAL A 130 12.45 2.10 19.34
CA VAL A 130 12.77 2.89 18.14
C VAL A 130 12.70 4.38 18.44
N VAL A 131 11.64 4.86 19.07
CA VAL A 131 11.43 6.31 19.34
C VAL A 131 12.41 6.82 20.38
N GLN A 132 12.71 6.04 21.41
CA GLN A 132 13.59 6.46 22.50
C GLN A 132 15.08 6.29 22.20
N HIS A 133 15.46 5.34 21.37
CA HIS A 133 16.86 5.02 21.11
C HIS A 133 17.24 5.26 19.64
N THR A 134 16.57 4.60 18.68
CA THR A 134 16.98 4.69 17.28
C THR A 134 16.85 6.08 16.69
N PHE A 135 15.83 6.85 17.07
CA PHE A 135 15.70 8.25 16.63
C PHE A 135 16.86 9.14 17.05
N LEU A 136 17.52 8.80 18.16
CA LEU A 136 18.65 9.56 18.70
C LEU A 136 20.01 9.09 18.16
N GLU A 137 20.06 8.00 17.41
CA GLU A 137 21.32 7.49 16.86
C GLU A 137 21.87 8.42 15.76
N PRO A 138 23.18 8.64 15.71
CA PRO A 138 23.81 9.39 14.63
C PRO A 138 23.53 8.74 13.27
N GLY A 139 23.01 9.51 12.34
CA GLY A 139 22.70 9.05 10.97
C GLY A 139 21.21 8.89 10.69
N TYR A 140 20.34 8.87 11.70
CA TYR A 140 18.92 9.07 11.54
C TYR A 140 18.61 10.56 11.73
N ASN A 141 17.95 11.15 10.76
CA ASN A 141 17.52 12.55 10.84
C ASN A 141 16.04 12.58 11.30
N LEU A 142 15.82 12.22 12.57
CA LEU A 142 14.50 12.07 13.17
C LEU A 142 14.44 12.80 14.53
N ASP A 143 13.49 13.71 14.65
CA ASP A 143 13.15 14.39 15.91
C ASP A 143 11.64 14.32 16.14
N LYS A 144 11.23 13.68 17.23
CA LYS A 144 9.81 13.56 17.56
C LYS A 144 9.11 14.91 17.76
N LYS A 145 9.84 15.97 18.13
CA LYS A 145 9.28 17.32 18.30
C LYS A 145 8.91 17.98 16.97
N GLU A 146 9.56 17.58 15.89
CA GLU A 146 9.31 18.04 14.53
C GLU A 146 8.47 17.05 13.71
N ALA A 147 7.80 16.12 14.40
CA ALA A 147 6.95 15.12 13.78
C ALA A 147 5.64 15.72 13.25
N VAL A 148 5.25 15.27 12.08
CA VAL A 148 3.91 15.41 11.52
C VAL A 148 3.37 14.00 11.31
N LEU A 149 2.31 13.66 12.02
CA LEU A 149 1.69 12.34 11.96
C LEU A 149 0.58 12.29 10.92
N GLU A 150 0.50 11.18 10.23
CA GLU A 150 -0.52 10.87 9.23
C GLU A 150 -0.75 11.97 8.16
N PRO A 151 0.31 12.66 7.63
CA PRO A 151 0.11 13.64 6.58
C PRO A 151 -0.43 12.98 5.31
N SER A 152 -1.49 13.59 4.75
CA SER A 152 -2.11 13.13 3.52
C SER A 152 -1.66 13.96 2.33
N TYR A 153 -1.41 13.30 1.20
CA TYR A 153 -0.91 13.92 -0.02
C TYR A 153 -1.78 13.59 -1.22
N ILE A 154 -1.95 14.58 -2.06
CA ILE A 154 -2.49 14.45 -3.41
C ILE A 154 -1.39 14.90 -4.36
N CYS A 155 -1.05 14.08 -5.34
CA CYS A 155 -0.06 14.37 -6.36
C CYS A 155 -0.69 14.23 -7.74
N GLU A 156 -1.30 15.30 -8.25
CA GLU A 156 -1.90 15.36 -9.58
C GLU A 156 -0.85 15.17 -10.67
N ALA A 157 0.40 15.61 -10.44
CA ALA A 157 1.48 15.37 -11.39
C ALA A 157 1.65 13.89 -11.73
N LEU A 158 1.53 13.01 -10.73
CA LEU A 158 1.68 11.55 -10.88
C LEU A 158 0.35 10.79 -10.89
N GLY A 159 -0.78 11.47 -10.63
CA GLY A 159 -2.10 10.85 -10.54
C GLY A 159 -2.21 9.85 -9.39
N ILE A 160 -1.61 10.15 -8.26
CA ILE A 160 -1.60 9.30 -7.07
C ILE A 160 -1.87 10.09 -5.80
N GLN A 161 -2.37 9.39 -4.79
CA GLN A 161 -2.61 9.94 -3.46
C GLN A 161 -2.22 8.95 -2.38
N GLY A 162 -1.99 9.44 -1.16
CA GLY A 162 -1.69 8.56 -0.04
C GLY A 162 -1.49 9.30 1.28
N ARG A 163 -1.36 8.54 2.36
CA ARG A 163 -1.12 9.04 3.71
C ARG A 163 0.08 8.30 4.29
N LEU A 164 1.08 9.06 4.72
CA LEU A 164 2.25 8.57 5.44
C LEU A 164 1.92 8.39 6.93
N ASP A 165 2.60 7.50 7.60
CA ASP A 165 2.43 7.35 9.06
C ASP A 165 3.17 8.44 9.83
N TYR A 166 4.37 8.81 9.40
CA TYR A 166 5.21 9.80 10.07
C TYR A 166 6.09 10.59 9.08
N MET A 167 6.24 11.87 9.32
CA MET A 167 7.13 12.73 8.54
C MET A 167 7.76 13.81 9.43
N GLN A 168 9.02 14.18 9.18
CA GLN A 168 9.61 15.40 9.73
C GLN A 168 8.99 16.63 9.07
N ARG A 169 8.84 17.72 9.84
CA ARG A 169 8.24 18.98 9.34
C ARG A 169 8.97 19.57 8.14
N ASP A 170 10.28 19.39 8.06
CA ASP A 170 11.12 19.81 6.93
C ASP A 170 11.05 18.87 5.73
N MET A 171 10.26 17.79 5.80
CA MET A 171 10.09 16.74 4.80
C MET A 171 11.38 15.99 4.43
N SER A 172 12.45 16.14 5.20
CA SER A 172 13.72 15.47 4.94
C SER A 172 13.69 13.98 5.25
N SER A 173 12.92 13.59 6.25
CA SER A 173 12.81 12.19 6.71
C SER A 173 11.36 11.81 6.95
N PHE A 174 11.03 10.57 6.62
CA PHE A 174 9.69 10.04 6.81
C PHE A 174 9.71 8.52 7.00
N ILE A 175 8.67 8.02 7.66
CA ILE A 175 8.53 6.61 8.04
C ILE A 175 7.18 6.09 7.56
N GLU A 176 7.19 4.93 6.95
CA GLU A 176 6.03 4.08 6.75
C GLU A 176 6.12 2.89 7.70
N MET A 177 5.08 2.67 8.47
CA MET A 177 5.05 1.62 9.48
C MET A 177 4.34 0.36 8.99
N LYS A 178 4.85 -0.80 9.37
CA LYS A 178 4.27 -2.11 9.06
C LYS A 178 4.25 -3.00 10.30
N SER A 179 3.06 -3.46 10.68
CA SER A 179 2.89 -4.43 11.79
C SER A 179 3.15 -5.88 11.36
N GLY A 180 3.19 -6.15 10.07
CA GLY A 180 3.45 -7.47 9.51
C GLY A 180 4.91 -7.90 9.56
N LYS A 181 5.17 -9.11 9.02
CA LYS A 181 6.53 -9.62 8.86
C LYS A 181 7.20 -9.04 7.63
N ALA A 182 8.51 -8.77 7.71
CA ALA A 182 9.38 -8.59 6.56
C ALA A 182 9.76 -9.94 5.96
N ASP A 183 10.53 -9.94 4.86
CA ASP A 183 11.07 -11.17 4.28
C ASP A 183 12.26 -11.64 5.11
N GLU A 184 12.20 -12.90 5.57
CA GLU A 184 13.26 -13.52 6.37
C GLU A 184 14.07 -14.45 5.47
N PHE A 185 15.34 -14.13 5.24
CA PHE A 185 16.27 -15.02 4.55
C PHE A 185 16.92 -15.97 5.55
N SER A 186 16.45 -17.22 5.58
CA SER A 186 16.79 -18.24 6.57
C SER A 186 18.29 -18.61 6.65
N MET A 187 19.09 -18.28 5.63
CA MET A 187 20.53 -18.60 5.61
C MET A 187 21.44 -17.60 6.34
N GLN A 188 20.96 -16.39 6.65
CA GLN A 188 21.77 -15.33 7.25
C GLN A 188 21.14 -14.60 8.43
N GLY A 189 19.92 -14.96 8.84
CA GLY A 189 19.17 -14.21 9.85
C GLY A 189 18.87 -12.76 9.46
N LYS A 190 19.07 -12.42 8.17
CA LYS A 190 18.87 -11.06 7.65
C LYS A 190 17.40 -10.86 7.28
N VAL A 191 16.81 -9.83 7.85
CA VAL A 191 15.45 -9.42 7.55
C VAL A 191 15.51 -8.33 6.48
N GLU A 192 14.74 -8.47 5.40
CA GLU A 192 14.65 -7.46 4.35
C GLU A 192 13.20 -6.98 4.15
N PRO A 193 13.02 -5.69 3.87
CA PRO A 193 11.70 -5.16 3.54
C PRO A 193 11.13 -5.80 2.29
N LYS A 194 9.82 -6.10 2.32
CA LYS A 194 9.08 -6.62 1.17
C LYS A 194 9.07 -5.63 0.01
N GLU A 195 9.01 -6.14 -1.21
CA GLU A 195 9.05 -5.32 -2.42
C GLU A 195 7.90 -4.30 -2.48
N ASN A 196 6.68 -4.72 -2.13
CA ASN A 196 5.53 -3.80 -2.08
C ASN A 196 5.75 -2.64 -1.11
N ASN A 197 6.36 -2.88 0.05
CA ASN A 197 6.64 -1.82 1.03
C ASN A 197 7.75 -0.88 0.53
N LYS A 198 8.77 -1.41 -0.16
CA LYS A 198 9.81 -0.59 -0.83
C LYS A 198 9.18 0.30 -1.92
N VAL A 199 8.25 -0.25 -2.70
CA VAL A 199 7.51 0.49 -3.74
C VAL A 199 6.67 1.59 -3.13
N GLN A 200 5.99 1.34 -2.01
CA GLN A 200 5.20 2.34 -1.31
C GLN A 200 6.06 3.53 -0.88
N MET A 201 7.21 3.28 -0.27
CA MET A 201 8.17 4.33 0.12
C MET A 201 8.68 5.13 -1.08
N LEU A 202 8.98 4.44 -2.17
CA LEU A 202 9.43 5.07 -3.40
C LEU A 202 8.38 6.03 -3.99
N LEU A 203 7.11 5.65 -3.92
CA LEU A 203 6.01 6.51 -4.37
C LEU A 203 5.86 7.74 -3.49
N TYR A 204 6.00 7.63 -2.17
CA TYR A 204 6.01 8.81 -1.29
C TYR A 204 7.18 9.75 -1.59
N MET A 205 8.39 9.23 -1.86
CA MET A 205 9.49 10.07 -2.32
C MET A 205 9.15 10.82 -3.60
N ALA A 206 8.54 10.14 -4.58
CA ALA A 206 8.11 10.76 -5.82
C ALA A 206 7.03 11.83 -5.58
N VAL A 207 6.07 11.59 -4.68
CA VAL A 207 5.07 12.59 -4.29
C VAL A 207 5.74 13.82 -3.70
N LEU A 208 6.65 13.68 -2.76
CA LEU A 208 7.34 14.81 -2.14
C LEU A 208 8.20 15.58 -3.16
N GLU A 209 8.81 14.91 -4.12
CA GLU A 209 9.56 15.56 -5.19
C GLU A 209 8.64 16.33 -6.14
N TYR A 210 7.60 15.68 -6.69
CA TYR A 210 6.76 16.30 -7.74
C TYR A 210 5.69 17.25 -7.20
N SER A 211 5.23 17.09 -5.95
CA SER A 211 4.23 18.00 -5.36
C SER A 211 4.84 19.08 -4.48
N MET A 212 5.94 18.77 -3.78
CA MET A 212 6.53 19.68 -2.78
C MET A 212 7.90 20.22 -3.18
N GLY A 213 8.45 19.82 -4.35
CA GLY A 213 9.74 20.27 -4.85
C GLY A 213 10.94 19.79 -4.01
N GLN A 214 10.78 18.73 -3.24
CA GLN A 214 11.87 18.19 -2.43
C GLN A 214 12.95 17.51 -3.28
N ASP A 215 14.22 17.71 -2.96
CA ASP A 215 15.32 17.00 -3.63
C ASP A 215 15.40 15.58 -3.12
N ARG A 216 15.14 14.60 -4.00
CA ARG A 216 15.22 13.17 -3.69
C ARG A 216 16.52 12.71 -3.05
N ARG A 217 17.64 13.43 -3.32
CA ARG A 217 18.96 13.10 -2.76
C ARG A 217 19.10 13.48 -1.29
N ARG A 218 18.20 14.33 -0.79
CA ARG A 218 18.16 14.81 0.60
C ARG A 218 17.10 14.12 1.44
N MET A 219 16.29 13.26 0.82
CA MET A 219 15.25 12.51 1.53
C MET A 219 15.82 11.24 2.17
N HIS A 220 15.37 10.99 3.39
CA HIS A 220 15.71 9.81 4.18
C HIS A 220 14.44 9.02 4.50
N PRO A 221 14.00 8.14 3.58
CA PRO A 221 12.85 7.29 3.78
C PRO A 221 13.19 6.07 4.63
N TYR A 222 12.32 5.74 5.58
CA TYR A 222 12.48 4.59 6.46
C TYR A 222 11.23 3.71 6.46
N LEU A 223 11.44 2.39 6.56
CA LEU A 223 10.40 1.41 6.85
C LEU A 223 10.56 0.93 8.29
N LEU A 224 9.54 1.13 9.11
CA LEU A 224 9.48 0.60 10.46
C LEU A 224 8.63 -0.67 10.48
N TYR A 225 9.26 -1.82 10.65
CA TYR A 225 8.55 -3.05 10.98
C TYR A 225 8.44 -3.17 12.49
N THR A 226 7.27 -2.92 13.04
CA THR A 226 7.06 -2.93 14.49
C THR A 226 7.15 -4.31 15.13
N ARG A 227 7.23 -5.35 14.29
CA ARG A 227 7.57 -6.72 14.73
C ARG A 227 9.04 -6.86 15.13
N TYR A 228 9.88 -5.92 14.72
CA TYR A 228 11.30 -5.83 15.01
C TYR A 228 11.61 -4.39 15.43
N PRO A 229 12.47 -4.14 16.44
CA PRO A 229 12.81 -2.77 16.83
C PRO A 229 13.84 -2.16 15.85
N LEU A 230 13.50 -2.14 14.55
CA LEU A 230 14.43 -1.76 13.48
C LEU A 230 13.78 -0.81 12.48
N LEU A 231 14.50 0.26 12.17
CA LEU A 231 14.24 1.15 11.05
C LEU A 231 15.12 0.75 9.85
N TYR A 232 14.47 0.46 8.73
CA TYR A 232 15.17 0.11 7.49
C TYR A 232 15.22 1.33 6.58
N PRO A 233 16.40 1.84 6.23
CA PRO A 233 16.52 2.88 5.21
C PRO A 233 16.09 2.31 3.85
N ALA A 234 15.10 2.95 3.25
CA ALA A 234 14.68 2.60 1.90
C ALA A 234 15.57 3.33 0.88
N ARG A 235 15.97 2.62 -0.17
CA ARG A 235 16.72 3.20 -1.29
C ARG A 235 15.83 3.23 -2.52
N ALA A 236 15.71 4.40 -3.11
CA ALA A 236 14.92 4.57 -4.31
C ALA A 236 15.67 4.20 -5.58
N SER A 237 14.98 3.51 -6.48
CA SER A 237 15.38 3.37 -7.87
C SER A 237 14.38 4.11 -8.76
N TRP A 238 14.81 5.16 -9.45
CA TRP A 238 13.93 5.96 -10.31
C TRP A 238 13.42 5.17 -11.52
N ALA A 239 14.16 4.17 -11.97
CA ALA A 239 13.67 3.22 -12.96
C ALA A 239 12.45 2.42 -12.45
N GLN A 240 12.37 2.22 -11.14
CA GLN A 240 11.24 1.55 -10.51
C GLN A 240 10.02 2.49 -10.43
N VAL A 241 10.19 3.80 -10.16
CA VAL A 241 9.10 4.79 -10.25
C VAL A 241 8.44 4.74 -11.62
N ARG A 242 9.24 4.74 -12.70
CA ARG A 242 8.72 4.64 -14.07
C ARG A 242 7.87 3.39 -14.27
N ARG A 243 8.30 2.24 -13.74
CA ARG A 243 7.53 0.99 -13.83
C ARG A 243 6.21 1.07 -13.07
N VAL A 244 6.20 1.69 -11.89
CA VAL A 244 4.97 1.87 -11.09
C VAL A 244 4.00 2.82 -11.77
N ILE A 245 4.48 3.91 -12.35
CA ILE A 245 3.62 4.84 -13.11
C ILE A 245 3.05 4.17 -14.36
N ASN A 246 3.81 3.34 -15.05
CA ASN A 246 3.27 2.52 -16.14
C ASN A 246 2.18 1.54 -15.67
N LEU A 247 2.37 0.91 -14.50
CA LEU A 247 1.34 0.06 -13.89
C LEU A 247 0.07 0.88 -13.58
N ARG A 248 0.23 2.06 -12.96
CA ARG A 248 -0.86 3.00 -12.69
C ARG A 248 -1.62 3.36 -13.97
N ASN A 249 -0.92 3.70 -15.04
CA ASN A 249 -1.54 4.04 -16.32
C ASN A 249 -2.32 2.86 -16.94
N ARG A 250 -1.80 1.63 -16.82
CA ARG A 250 -2.52 0.42 -17.28
C ARG A 250 -3.80 0.18 -16.49
N ILE A 251 -3.79 0.44 -15.18
CA ILE A 251 -4.98 0.34 -14.33
C ILE A 251 -6.00 1.40 -14.75
N VAL A 252 -5.59 2.65 -14.90
CA VAL A 252 -6.47 3.75 -15.31
C VAL A 252 -7.04 3.50 -16.71
N ALA A 253 -6.22 3.05 -17.65
CA ALA A 253 -6.68 2.71 -19.01
C ALA A 253 -7.73 1.58 -18.99
N ALA A 254 -7.60 0.60 -18.10
CA ALA A 254 -8.57 -0.48 -17.96
C ALA A 254 -9.90 0.03 -17.36
N GLU A 255 -9.85 0.86 -16.30
CA GLU A 255 -11.06 1.46 -15.71
C GLU A 255 -11.74 2.43 -16.67
N TYR A 256 -10.96 3.25 -17.39
CA TYR A 256 -11.47 4.09 -18.48
C TYR A 256 -12.14 3.24 -19.58
N GLY A 257 -11.52 2.13 -19.95
CA GLY A 257 -12.09 1.18 -20.93
C GLY A 257 -13.44 0.61 -20.49
N VAL A 258 -13.61 0.26 -19.21
CA VAL A 258 -14.90 -0.18 -18.67
C VAL A 258 -15.96 0.91 -18.81
N GLN A 259 -15.64 2.15 -18.50
CA GLN A 259 -16.55 3.28 -18.65
C GLN A 259 -16.88 3.57 -20.12
N PHE A 260 -15.86 3.62 -20.98
CA PHE A 260 -16.00 3.98 -22.40
C PHE A 260 -16.81 2.96 -23.17
N HIS A 261 -16.48 1.69 -23.02
CA HIS A 261 -17.21 0.61 -23.71
C HIS A 261 -18.59 0.37 -23.10
N ASN A 262 -18.72 0.56 -21.79
CA ASN A 262 -19.96 0.37 -21.02
C ASN A 262 -20.69 -0.94 -21.39
N HIS A 263 -19.93 -2.01 -21.59
CA HIS A 263 -20.44 -3.31 -22.02
C HIS A 263 -19.90 -4.44 -21.14
N PRO A 264 -20.76 -5.37 -20.66
CA PRO A 264 -20.36 -6.47 -19.78
C PRO A 264 -19.23 -7.34 -20.33
N ASP A 265 -19.12 -7.52 -21.65
CA ASP A 265 -18.07 -8.35 -22.25
C ASP A 265 -16.67 -7.72 -22.10
N PHE A 266 -16.57 -6.40 -22.15
CA PHE A 266 -15.30 -5.74 -21.86
C PHE A 266 -14.84 -6.06 -20.45
N THR A 267 -15.72 -5.90 -19.46
CA THR A 267 -15.44 -6.23 -18.07
C THR A 267 -15.14 -7.70 -17.85
N ARG A 268 -15.87 -8.59 -18.53
CA ARG A 268 -15.60 -10.03 -18.49
C ARG A 268 -14.17 -10.34 -18.96
N ASN A 269 -13.74 -9.75 -20.07
CA ASN A 269 -12.39 -9.92 -20.61
C ASN A 269 -11.32 -9.31 -19.70
N LEU A 270 -11.60 -8.14 -19.08
CA LEU A 270 -10.71 -7.53 -18.11
C LEU A 270 -10.52 -8.42 -16.88
N LEU A 271 -11.60 -8.89 -16.28
CA LEU A 271 -11.55 -9.74 -15.08
C LEU A 271 -11.04 -11.15 -15.37
N ALA A 272 -11.13 -11.63 -16.61
CA ALA A 272 -10.51 -12.88 -17.04
C ALA A 272 -8.97 -12.86 -16.95
N GLN A 273 -8.36 -11.68 -16.90
CA GLN A 273 -6.93 -11.52 -16.66
C GLN A 273 -6.52 -11.87 -15.20
N ILE A 274 -7.48 -11.96 -14.29
CA ILE A 274 -7.27 -12.51 -12.94
C ILE A 274 -7.11 -14.02 -13.08
N ASN A 275 -5.94 -14.43 -13.54
CA ASN A 275 -5.59 -15.80 -13.87
C ASN A 275 -4.14 -16.06 -13.41
N PRO A 276 -3.87 -17.16 -12.68
CA PRO A 276 -2.53 -17.51 -12.23
C PRO A 276 -1.47 -17.50 -13.35
N GLU A 277 -1.82 -17.95 -14.53
CA GLU A 277 -0.90 -18.00 -15.68
C GLU A 277 -0.57 -16.61 -16.23
N VAL A 278 -1.50 -15.67 -16.15
CA VAL A 278 -1.34 -14.29 -16.61
C VAL A 278 -0.56 -13.46 -15.62
N VAL A 279 -0.90 -13.55 -14.31
CA VAL A 279 -0.30 -12.70 -13.28
C VAL A 279 1.07 -13.20 -12.81
N ASN A 280 1.43 -14.46 -13.07
CA ASN A 280 2.72 -15.04 -12.72
C ASN A 280 3.82 -14.62 -13.71
N GLU A 281 4.12 -13.34 -13.74
CA GLU A 281 5.13 -12.75 -14.62
C GLU A 281 6.55 -13.29 -14.33
N ARG A 282 6.81 -13.68 -13.07
CA ARG A 282 8.10 -14.23 -12.62
C ARG A 282 8.24 -15.73 -12.82
N LYS A 283 7.20 -16.38 -13.35
CA LYS A 283 7.18 -17.83 -13.60
C LYS A 283 7.50 -18.65 -12.36
N LEU A 284 6.96 -18.21 -11.20
CA LEU A 284 7.10 -18.96 -9.97
C LEU A 284 6.54 -20.37 -10.13
N SER A 285 7.21 -21.32 -9.52
CA SER A 285 6.84 -22.73 -9.51
C SER A 285 7.19 -23.34 -8.15
N GLY A 286 6.81 -24.59 -7.95
CA GLY A 286 7.11 -25.31 -6.71
C GLY A 286 5.98 -25.22 -5.67
N ARG A 287 6.23 -25.83 -4.50
CA ARG A 287 5.20 -26.10 -3.50
C ARG A 287 4.48 -24.84 -3.01
N PHE A 288 5.21 -23.75 -2.75
CA PHE A 288 4.60 -22.51 -2.25
C PHE A 288 3.64 -21.88 -3.27
N TRP A 289 4.04 -21.85 -4.55
CA TRP A 289 3.19 -21.39 -5.63
C TRP A 289 1.92 -22.24 -5.76
N GLU A 290 2.08 -23.56 -5.87
CA GLU A 290 0.96 -24.48 -6.12
C GLU A 290 -0.02 -24.59 -4.94
N GLN A 291 0.48 -24.50 -3.70
CA GLN A 291 -0.36 -24.69 -2.52
C GLN A 291 -0.98 -23.42 -1.95
N TYR A 292 -0.37 -22.26 -2.17
CA TYR A 292 -0.81 -21.02 -1.51
C TYR A 292 -1.14 -19.90 -2.50
N LEU A 293 -0.24 -19.54 -3.40
CA LEU A 293 -0.42 -18.36 -4.25
C LEU A 293 -1.41 -18.61 -5.39
N LYS A 294 -1.22 -19.69 -6.15
CA LYS A 294 -2.09 -20.05 -7.27
C LYS A 294 -3.56 -20.28 -6.85
N PRO A 295 -3.87 -21.03 -5.75
CA PRO A 295 -5.24 -21.18 -5.29
C PRO A 295 -5.90 -19.87 -4.84
N SER A 296 -5.15 -18.95 -4.25
CA SER A 296 -5.69 -17.64 -3.83
C SER A 296 -6.19 -16.80 -5.03
N ILE A 297 -5.50 -16.90 -6.17
CA ILE A 297 -5.87 -16.22 -7.40
C ILE A 297 -7.02 -16.96 -8.09
N SER A 298 -6.93 -18.32 -8.19
CA SER A 298 -7.94 -19.16 -8.86
C SER A 298 -9.31 -19.10 -8.21
N ARG A 299 -9.36 -18.95 -6.88
CA ARG A 299 -10.62 -18.95 -6.09
C ARG A 299 -11.64 -17.92 -6.60
N PHE A 300 -11.18 -16.72 -6.97
CA PHE A 300 -12.07 -15.70 -7.53
C PHE A 300 -12.72 -16.19 -8.82
N ARG A 301 -11.92 -16.72 -9.71
CA ARG A 301 -12.38 -17.23 -11.04
C ARG A 301 -13.29 -18.44 -10.88
N GLU A 302 -12.98 -19.35 -9.98
CA GLU A 302 -13.81 -20.51 -9.66
C GLU A 302 -15.19 -20.08 -9.16
N LYS A 303 -15.24 -19.15 -8.21
CA LYS A 303 -16.50 -18.60 -7.69
C LYS A 303 -17.31 -17.91 -8.79
N LEU A 304 -16.66 -17.09 -9.62
CA LEU A 304 -17.34 -16.37 -10.70
C LEU A 304 -17.88 -17.33 -11.75
N SER A 305 -17.14 -18.39 -12.07
CA SER A 305 -17.56 -19.42 -13.04
C SER A 305 -18.68 -20.33 -12.52
N ALA A 306 -18.84 -20.42 -11.20
CA ALA A 306 -19.90 -21.21 -10.57
C ALA A 306 -21.25 -20.48 -10.51
N LEU A 307 -21.29 -19.18 -10.84
CA LEU A 307 -22.52 -18.39 -10.88
C LEU A 307 -23.39 -18.80 -12.07
N GLU A 308 -24.72 -18.76 -11.87
CA GLU A 308 -25.67 -18.94 -12.95
C GLU A 308 -25.56 -17.80 -14.00
N PRO A 309 -25.99 -18.01 -15.26
CA PRO A 309 -25.85 -17.00 -16.31
C PRO A 309 -26.46 -15.62 -15.93
N LEU A 310 -27.60 -15.61 -15.24
CA LEU A 310 -28.25 -14.38 -14.78
C LEU A 310 -27.43 -13.67 -13.70
N GLU A 311 -26.86 -14.42 -12.76
CA GLU A 311 -25.99 -13.89 -11.71
C GLU A 311 -24.72 -13.30 -12.28
N GLN A 312 -24.12 -13.96 -13.28
CA GLN A 312 -22.95 -13.44 -13.99
C GLN A 312 -23.28 -12.14 -14.73
N ALA A 313 -24.41 -12.09 -15.44
CA ALA A 313 -24.86 -10.88 -16.14
C ALA A 313 -25.08 -9.72 -15.15
N TYR A 314 -25.73 -10.00 -14.01
CA TYR A 314 -25.91 -9.02 -12.94
C TYR A 314 -24.59 -8.51 -12.39
N PHE A 315 -23.65 -9.42 -12.08
CA PHE A 315 -22.33 -9.06 -11.54
C PHE A 315 -21.56 -8.13 -12.50
N TYR A 316 -21.45 -8.47 -13.77
CA TYR A 316 -20.72 -7.64 -14.73
C TYR A 316 -21.40 -6.29 -14.98
N THR A 317 -22.72 -6.24 -15.02
CA THR A 317 -23.47 -4.99 -15.17
C THR A 317 -23.29 -4.08 -13.95
N LEU A 318 -23.37 -4.64 -12.75
CA LEU A 318 -23.16 -3.90 -11.52
C LEU A 318 -21.71 -3.41 -11.40
N TYR A 319 -20.74 -4.23 -11.78
CA TYR A 319 -19.33 -3.82 -11.80
C TYR A 319 -19.10 -2.63 -12.75
N ASN A 320 -19.69 -2.68 -13.96
CA ASN A 320 -19.63 -1.57 -14.91
C ASN A 320 -20.23 -0.30 -14.32
N PHE A 321 -21.41 -0.40 -13.71
CA PHE A 321 -22.08 0.73 -13.08
C PHE A 321 -21.22 1.35 -11.98
N ILE A 322 -20.70 0.55 -11.05
CA ILE A 322 -19.85 1.02 -9.95
C ILE A 322 -18.56 1.68 -10.49
N THR A 323 -17.91 1.05 -11.47
CA THR A 323 -16.68 1.61 -12.05
C THR A 323 -16.95 2.93 -12.75
N LYS A 324 -18.06 3.06 -13.45
CA LYS A 324 -18.49 4.30 -14.09
C LYS A 324 -18.76 5.42 -13.07
N GLU A 325 -19.46 5.12 -12.00
CA GLU A 325 -19.75 6.09 -10.93
C GLU A 325 -18.46 6.53 -10.23
N LEU A 326 -17.56 5.60 -9.94
CA LEU A 326 -16.25 5.91 -9.36
C LEU A 326 -15.40 6.78 -10.29
N TYR A 327 -15.39 6.47 -11.59
CA TYR A 327 -14.67 7.28 -12.57
C TYR A 327 -15.24 8.69 -12.62
N THR A 328 -16.54 8.84 -12.74
CA THR A 328 -17.22 10.15 -12.79
C THR A 328 -16.94 10.96 -11.51
N SER A 329 -16.94 10.32 -10.34
CA SER A 329 -16.65 11.00 -9.08
C SER A 329 -15.19 11.45 -8.93
N LYS A 330 -14.25 10.82 -9.64
CA LYS A 330 -12.82 11.14 -9.60
C LYS A 330 -12.39 12.12 -10.70
N SER A 331 -13.08 12.13 -11.82
CA SER A 331 -12.75 12.96 -13.00
C SER A 331 -13.65 14.21 -13.15
N GLY A 332 -14.63 14.37 -12.29
CA GLY A 332 -15.51 15.56 -12.23
C GLY A 332 -15.01 16.57 -11.28
#